data_63f6a6bba345ce0f8b89f46bbffce898
#
_entry.id   63f6a6bba345ce0f8b89f46bbffce898
#
_cell.length_a   1.000
_cell.length_b   1.000
_cell.length_c   1.000
_cell.angle_alpha   90.00
_cell.angle_beta   90.00
_cell.angle_gamma   90.00
#
_symmetry.space_group_name_H-M   'P 1'
#
loop_
_entity.id
_entity.type
_entity.pdbx_description
1 polymer ?
#
loop_
_entity_poly.entity_id
_entity_poly.type
_entity_poly.pdbx_seq_one_letter_code
_entity_poly.pdbx_strand_id
1 'polypeptide(L)'
;SVDSLDARQFHAITGQEKFQQVMDGIDAAFTAGFDKVKVNTVLMRDVNHHQLDTFLAWIKPRRIQLRFIELMETGEGSELFRRHHISGMVLRDELLKRGWLHQIRQRSDGPAQVFCHPDYEGEIGLIMPYEKDFCASCNRLRVSSVGKLHLCLFGDGGVDLRDLLEDDAQQDALDRKSVV
;
A
#
# COMPACT_ATOMS: atom_id res chain seq x y z
N SER A 1 -8.76 -0.95 2.90
CA SER A 1 -8.38 -1.52 1.58
C SER A 1 -9.62 -1.83 0.75
N VAL A 2 -9.50 -1.69 -0.56
CA VAL A 2 -10.57 -2.00 -1.53
C VAL A 2 -9.93 -2.71 -2.72
N ASP A 3 -10.03 -4.04 -2.75
CA ASP A 3 -9.39 -4.84 -3.81
C ASP A 3 -10.30 -5.03 -5.05
N SER A 4 -11.56 -4.60 -4.95
CA SER A 4 -12.51 -4.52 -6.05
C SER A 4 -13.57 -3.45 -5.77
N LEU A 5 -14.07 -2.81 -6.83
CA LEU A 5 -15.24 -1.92 -6.80
C LEU A 5 -16.55 -2.65 -7.16
N ASP A 6 -16.50 -3.93 -7.41
CA ASP A 6 -17.66 -4.81 -7.53
C ASP A 6 -17.91 -5.53 -6.20
N ALA A 7 -19.11 -5.41 -5.63
CA ALA A 7 -19.44 -5.96 -4.31
C ALA A 7 -19.34 -7.49 -4.26
N ARG A 8 -19.67 -8.20 -5.33
CA ARG A 8 -19.58 -9.68 -5.39
C ARG A 8 -18.13 -10.12 -5.44
N GLN A 9 -17.30 -9.42 -6.24
CA GLN A 9 -15.89 -9.70 -6.32
C GLN A 9 -15.18 -9.33 -5.01
N PHE A 10 -15.55 -8.21 -4.37
CA PHE A 10 -15.06 -7.85 -3.04
C PHE A 10 -15.35 -8.96 -2.02
N HIS A 11 -16.58 -9.49 -2.01
CA HIS A 11 -16.93 -10.63 -1.16
C HIS A 11 -16.10 -11.87 -1.49
N ALA A 12 -15.93 -12.20 -2.76
CA ALA A 12 -15.13 -13.36 -3.18
C ALA A 12 -13.65 -13.27 -2.74
N ILE A 13 -13.07 -12.05 -2.72
CA ILE A 13 -11.69 -11.82 -2.30
C ILE A 13 -11.56 -11.83 -0.77
N THR A 14 -12.49 -11.17 -0.05
CA THR A 14 -12.36 -10.89 1.38
C THR A 14 -13.10 -11.86 2.28
N GLY A 15 -14.05 -12.63 1.75
CA GLY A 15 -15.01 -13.43 2.52
C GLY A 15 -16.02 -12.60 3.32
N GLN A 16 -16.11 -11.28 3.07
CA GLN A 16 -16.91 -10.35 3.87
C GLN A 16 -17.95 -9.59 3.03
N GLU A 17 -19.19 -9.55 3.51
CA GLU A 17 -20.27 -8.74 2.91
C GLU A 17 -20.26 -7.29 3.43
N LYS A 18 -19.08 -6.66 3.44
CA LYS A 18 -18.88 -5.31 4.02
C LYS A 18 -18.51 -4.24 3.00
N PHE A 19 -18.70 -4.52 1.73
CA PHE A 19 -18.34 -3.56 0.66
C PHE A 19 -18.95 -2.18 0.90
N GLN A 20 -20.27 -2.11 1.14
CA GLN A 20 -20.95 -0.84 1.36
C GLN A 20 -20.41 -0.11 2.62
N GLN A 21 -20.19 -0.83 3.72
CA GLN A 21 -19.61 -0.23 4.93
C GLN A 21 -18.23 0.38 4.70
N VAL A 22 -17.42 -0.24 3.84
CA VAL A 22 -16.09 0.30 3.49
C VAL A 22 -16.24 1.57 2.65
N MET A 23 -17.17 1.58 1.70
CA MET A 23 -17.43 2.77 0.87
C MET A 23 -17.99 3.92 1.71
N ASP A 24 -18.96 3.64 2.59
CA ASP A 24 -19.52 4.62 3.53
C ASP A 24 -18.44 5.18 4.47
N GLY A 25 -17.51 4.34 4.91
CA GLY A 25 -16.37 4.75 5.73
C GLY A 25 -15.41 5.70 5.01
N ILE A 26 -15.19 5.51 3.70
CA ILE A 26 -14.40 6.42 2.87
C ILE A 26 -15.12 7.78 2.73
N ASP A 27 -16.42 7.76 2.46
CA ASP A 27 -17.22 8.98 2.32
C ASP A 27 -17.33 9.73 3.67
N ALA A 28 -17.46 9.00 4.78
CA ALA A 28 -17.44 9.57 6.12
C ALA A 28 -16.10 10.26 6.46
N ALA A 29 -14.97 9.73 5.98
CA ALA A 29 -13.68 10.38 6.17
C ALA A 29 -13.63 11.75 5.49
N PHE A 30 -14.15 11.90 4.27
CA PHE A 30 -14.25 13.20 3.60
C PHE A 30 -15.21 14.14 4.32
N THR A 31 -16.36 13.63 4.79
CA THR A 31 -17.32 14.40 5.59
C THR A 31 -16.71 14.90 6.91
N ALA A 32 -15.81 14.12 7.50
CA ALA A 32 -15.07 14.52 8.71
C ALA A 32 -13.93 15.52 8.44
N GLY A 33 -13.72 15.94 7.19
CA GLY A 33 -12.76 16.99 6.82
C GLY A 33 -11.37 16.48 6.46
N PHE A 34 -11.19 15.17 6.19
CA PHE A 34 -9.92 14.69 5.64
C PHE A 34 -9.79 15.14 4.17
N ASP A 35 -8.75 15.91 3.87
CA ASP A 35 -8.51 16.43 2.51
C ASP A 35 -8.10 15.34 1.52
N LYS A 36 -7.47 14.26 2.01
CA LYS A 36 -6.94 13.19 1.18
C LYS A 36 -7.05 11.84 1.91
N VAL A 37 -7.63 10.87 1.24
CA VAL A 37 -7.74 9.49 1.74
C VAL A 37 -6.85 8.57 0.94
N LYS A 38 -6.10 7.70 1.62
CA LYS A 38 -5.27 6.68 0.96
C LYS A 38 -6.00 5.33 1.00
N VAL A 39 -6.24 4.75 -0.17
CA VAL A 39 -6.89 3.45 -0.32
C VAL A 39 -5.91 2.47 -0.94
N ASN A 40 -5.75 1.30 -0.33
CA ASN A 40 -4.87 0.25 -0.85
C ASN A 40 -5.69 -0.79 -1.62
N THR A 41 -5.11 -1.30 -2.70
CA THR A 41 -5.64 -2.38 -3.54
C THR A 41 -4.49 -3.33 -3.86
N VAL A 42 -4.60 -4.61 -3.53
CA VAL A 42 -3.61 -5.60 -3.96
C VAL A 42 -3.85 -5.89 -5.44
N LEU A 43 -2.81 -5.69 -6.25
CA LEU A 43 -2.86 -5.94 -7.69
C LEU A 43 -2.74 -7.44 -7.95
N MET A 44 -3.76 -8.01 -8.59
CA MET A 44 -3.84 -9.45 -8.86
C MET A 44 -4.21 -9.71 -10.31
N ARG A 45 -3.45 -10.62 -10.97
CA ARG A 45 -3.76 -11.15 -12.30
C ARG A 45 -5.13 -11.83 -12.29
N ASP A 46 -5.88 -11.68 -13.36
CA ASP A 46 -7.20 -12.28 -13.57
C ASP A 46 -8.28 -11.93 -12.54
N VAL A 47 -7.95 -11.02 -11.61
CA VAL A 47 -8.89 -10.53 -10.60
C VAL A 47 -9.21 -9.06 -10.84
N ASN A 48 -8.24 -8.15 -10.72
CA ASN A 48 -8.50 -6.71 -10.81
C ASN A 48 -7.55 -5.92 -11.73
N HIS A 49 -6.50 -6.56 -12.28
CA HIS A 49 -5.54 -5.88 -13.16
C HIS A 49 -6.19 -5.27 -14.41
N HIS A 50 -7.29 -5.83 -14.88
CA HIS A 50 -8.05 -5.36 -16.03
C HIS A 50 -9.10 -4.31 -15.69
N GLN A 51 -9.27 -3.95 -14.40
CA GLN A 51 -10.29 -3.01 -13.93
C GLN A 51 -9.75 -1.59 -13.74
N LEU A 52 -8.59 -1.27 -14.31
CA LEU A 52 -7.98 0.05 -14.16
C LEU A 52 -8.94 1.18 -14.50
N ASP A 53 -9.71 1.06 -15.59
CA ASP A 53 -10.67 2.10 -16.01
C ASP A 53 -11.77 2.36 -14.96
N THR A 54 -12.25 1.30 -14.32
CA THR A 54 -13.25 1.40 -13.24
C THR A 54 -12.66 2.14 -12.03
N PHE A 55 -11.44 1.81 -11.64
CA PHE A 55 -10.74 2.49 -10.55
C PHE A 55 -10.44 3.96 -10.88
N LEU A 56 -10.00 4.24 -12.12
CA LEU A 56 -9.75 5.60 -12.56
C LEU A 56 -11.02 6.45 -12.55
N ALA A 57 -12.14 5.91 -13.05
CA ALA A 57 -13.42 6.59 -13.00
C ALA A 57 -13.87 6.89 -11.55
N TRP A 58 -13.60 5.96 -10.62
CA TRP A 58 -13.96 6.14 -9.22
C TRP A 58 -13.17 7.25 -8.52
N ILE A 59 -11.86 7.36 -8.79
CA ILE A 59 -11.02 8.40 -8.17
C ILE A 59 -11.07 9.75 -8.90
N LYS A 60 -11.67 9.80 -10.11
CA LYS A 60 -11.68 11.03 -10.92
C LYS A 60 -12.23 12.24 -10.15
N PRO A 61 -13.41 12.16 -9.48
CA PRO A 61 -13.98 13.27 -8.72
C PRO A 61 -13.58 13.26 -7.24
N ARG A 62 -12.62 12.47 -6.80
CA ARG A 62 -12.30 12.24 -5.37
C ARG A 62 -10.82 12.40 -5.09
N ARG A 63 -10.47 13.10 -4.03
CA ARG A 63 -9.09 13.24 -3.55
C ARG A 63 -8.58 11.95 -2.88
N ILE A 64 -8.70 10.85 -3.59
CA ILE A 64 -8.21 9.54 -3.17
C ILE A 64 -6.84 9.29 -3.79
N GLN A 65 -5.85 8.92 -2.98
CA GLN A 65 -4.66 8.26 -3.47
C GLN A 65 -4.89 6.76 -3.46
N LEU A 66 -5.26 6.20 -4.61
CA LEU A 66 -5.43 4.77 -4.79
C LEU A 66 -4.07 4.12 -5.00
N ARG A 67 -3.69 3.20 -4.12
CA ARG A 67 -2.38 2.54 -4.16
C ARG A 67 -2.52 1.09 -4.54
N PHE A 68 -2.08 0.74 -5.74
CA PHE A 68 -1.91 -0.65 -6.15
C PHE A 68 -0.63 -1.21 -5.54
N ILE A 69 -0.77 -2.28 -4.80
CA ILE A 69 0.32 -3.01 -4.17
C ILE A 69 0.51 -4.30 -4.94
N GLU A 70 1.66 -4.47 -5.55
CA GLU A 70 2.03 -5.72 -6.21
C GLU A 70 1.97 -6.87 -5.21
N LEU A 71 1.30 -7.97 -5.60
CA LEU A 71 1.15 -9.12 -4.73
C LEU A 71 2.53 -9.67 -4.34
N MET A 72 2.75 -9.84 -3.04
CA MET A 72 4.01 -10.31 -2.49
C MET A 72 3.92 -11.78 -2.10
N GLU A 73 5.00 -12.53 -2.37
CA GLU A 73 5.12 -13.91 -1.91
C GLU A 73 5.32 -13.93 -0.40
N THR A 74 4.41 -14.59 0.32
CA THR A 74 4.46 -14.71 1.78
C THR A 74 4.31 -16.18 2.17
N GLY A 75 5.36 -16.78 2.76
CA GLY A 75 5.31 -18.09 3.37
C GLY A 75 4.59 -19.16 2.53
N GLU A 76 3.51 -19.71 3.05
CA GLU A 76 2.71 -20.76 2.40
C GLU A 76 1.88 -20.26 1.19
N GLY A 77 1.88 -18.97 0.92
CA GLY A 77 1.12 -18.34 -0.17
C GLY A 77 1.69 -18.47 -1.58
N SER A 78 2.70 -19.33 -1.79
CA SER A 78 3.40 -19.47 -3.07
C SER A 78 2.49 -19.86 -4.25
N GLU A 79 1.40 -20.61 -4.02
CA GLU A 79 0.45 -20.95 -5.07
C GLU A 79 -0.39 -19.75 -5.48
N LEU A 80 -0.92 -18.98 -4.51
CA LEU A 80 -1.65 -17.74 -4.76
C LEU A 80 -0.76 -16.75 -5.52
N PHE A 81 0.49 -16.61 -5.10
CA PHE A 81 1.47 -15.77 -5.77
C PHE A 81 1.71 -16.20 -7.21
N ARG A 82 2.05 -17.47 -7.46
CA ARG A 82 2.29 -17.98 -8.82
C ARG A 82 1.11 -17.77 -9.75
N ARG A 83 -0.11 -17.90 -9.23
CA ARG A 83 -1.34 -17.76 -10.02
C ARG A 83 -1.70 -16.31 -10.31
N HIS A 84 -1.58 -15.45 -9.32
CA HIS A 84 -2.15 -14.10 -9.39
C HIS A 84 -1.13 -12.96 -9.38
N HIS A 85 0.16 -13.26 -9.26
CA HIS A 85 1.17 -12.21 -9.34
C HIS A 85 1.21 -11.59 -10.74
N ILE A 86 1.24 -10.27 -10.77
CA ILE A 86 1.47 -9.45 -11.94
C ILE A 86 2.28 -8.23 -11.53
N SER A 87 3.30 -7.89 -12.31
CA SER A 87 4.12 -6.71 -12.00
C SER A 87 3.33 -5.41 -12.12
N GLY A 88 3.49 -4.51 -11.15
CA GLY A 88 2.95 -3.17 -11.18
C GLY A 88 3.47 -2.31 -12.34
N MET A 89 4.58 -2.71 -12.97
CA MET A 89 5.12 -2.10 -14.19
C MET A 89 4.10 -2.04 -15.34
N VAL A 90 3.23 -3.06 -15.43
CA VAL A 90 2.15 -3.09 -16.43
C VAL A 90 1.22 -1.90 -16.26
N LEU A 91 0.80 -1.60 -15.02
CA LEU A 91 -0.03 -0.43 -14.74
C LEU A 91 0.74 0.87 -14.93
N ARG A 92 2.00 0.92 -14.54
CA ARG A 92 2.85 2.11 -14.75
C ARG A 92 2.91 2.50 -16.22
N ASP A 93 3.23 1.53 -17.08
CA ASP A 93 3.38 1.78 -18.51
C ASP A 93 2.05 2.22 -19.14
N GLU A 94 0.93 1.65 -18.67
CA GLU A 94 -0.40 2.04 -19.12
C GLU A 94 -0.78 3.46 -18.65
N LEU A 95 -0.48 3.83 -17.41
CA LEU A 95 -0.71 5.18 -16.89
C LEU A 95 0.09 6.22 -17.69
N LEU A 96 1.36 5.95 -17.95
CA LEU A 96 2.22 6.85 -18.74
C LEU A 96 1.68 7.05 -20.18
N LYS A 97 1.22 5.97 -20.84
CA LYS A 97 0.58 6.05 -22.16
C LYS A 97 -0.68 6.91 -22.16
N ARG A 98 -1.40 6.94 -21.02
CA ARG A 98 -2.61 7.74 -20.84
C ARG A 98 -2.34 9.18 -20.39
N GLY A 99 -1.10 9.61 -20.33
CA GLY A 99 -0.72 10.98 -19.98
C GLY A 99 -0.59 11.26 -18.49
N TRP A 100 -0.63 10.21 -17.65
CA TRP A 100 -0.33 10.37 -16.22
C TRP A 100 1.13 10.73 -16.02
N LEU A 101 1.41 11.65 -15.11
CA LEU A 101 2.74 12.15 -14.82
C LEU A 101 3.25 11.57 -13.51
N HIS A 102 4.45 11.00 -13.54
CA HIS A 102 5.11 10.54 -12.33
C HIS A 102 5.55 11.73 -11.49
N GLN A 103 5.12 11.79 -10.23
CA GLN A 103 5.53 12.84 -9.29
C GLN A 103 6.94 12.57 -8.76
N ILE A 104 7.74 13.62 -8.68
CA ILE A 104 9.08 13.53 -8.07
C ILE A 104 8.90 13.25 -6.58
N ARG A 105 9.48 12.15 -6.13
CA ARG A 105 9.39 11.68 -4.75
C ARG A 105 10.24 12.56 -3.83
N GLN A 106 9.67 12.93 -2.67
CA GLN A 106 10.43 13.52 -1.57
C GLN A 106 10.95 12.42 -0.64
N ARG A 107 12.01 12.72 0.12
CA ARG A 107 12.63 11.75 1.05
C ARG A 107 11.68 11.26 2.16
N SER A 108 10.70 12.06 2.51
CA SER A 108 9.64 11.74 3.49
C SER A 108 8.53 10.87 2.94
N ASP A 109 8.44 10.70 1.62
CA ASP A 109 7.38 9.93 1.00
C ASP A 109 7.55 8.43 1.26
N GLY A 110 6.43 7.75 1.36
CA GLY A 110 6.42 6.29 1.50
C GLY A 110 6.89 5.58 0.20
N PRO A 111 6.90 4.26 0.13
CA PRO A 111 7.47 3.49 -0.99
C PRO A 111 6.68 3.55 -2.29
N ALA A 112 5.52 4.23 -2.33
CA ALA A 112 4.70 4.31 -3.53
C ALA A 112 5.29 5.30 -4.55
N GLN A 113 5.39 4.87 -5.81
CA GLN A 113 5.53 5.79 -6.94
C GLN A 113 4.16 6.42 -7.21
N VAL A 114 4.07 7.74 -7.17
CA VAL A 114 2.80 8.45 -7.29
C VAL A 114 2.67 9.06 -8.67
N PHE A 115 1.48 8.91 -9.25
CA PHE A 115 1.12 9.44 -10.56
C PHE A 115 -0.10 10.34 -10.43
N CYS A 116 -0.07 11.49 -11.11
CA CYS A 116 -1.18 12.44 -11.19
C CYS A 116 -1.56 12.72 -12.65
N HIS A 117 -2.79 13.19 -12.85
CA HIS A 117 -3.31 13.61 -14.14
C HIS A 117 -4.17 14.86 -13.97
N PRO A 118 -4.09 15.89 -14.85
CA PRO A 118 -4.79 17.16 -14.68
C PRO A 118 -6.32 17.04 -14.63
N ASP A 119 -6.90 16.00 -15.26
CA ASP A 119 -8.35 15.78 -15.28
C ASP A 119 -8.88 14.99 -14.07
N TYR A 120 -8.03 14.66 -13.10
CA TYR A 120 -8.37 13.83 -11.95
C TYR A 120 -8.04 14.54 -10.63
N GLU A 121 -8.98 14.50 -9.68
CA GLU A 121 -8.73 14.92 -8.31
C GLU A 121 -7.90 13.89 -7.53
N GLY A 122 -8.03 12.62 -7.91
CA GLY A 122 -7.33 11.51 -7.29
C GLY A 122 -5.97 11.23 -7.94
N GLU A 123 -5.19 10.43 -7.24
CA GLU A 123 -3.84 10.01 -7.65
C GLU A 123 -3.73 8.48 -7.64
N ILE A 124 -2.83 7.95 -8.44
CA ILE A 124 -2.45 6.54 -8.41
C ILE A 124 -1.09 6.38 -7.75
N GLY A 125 -0.98 5.50 -6.78
CA GLY A 125 0.28 5.05 -6.20
C GLY A 125 0.59 3.62 -6.62
N LEU A 126 1.83 3.34 -6.98
CA LEU A 126 2.29 1.97 -7.27
C LEU A 126 3.34 1.57 -6.23
N ILE A 127 3.11 0.46 -5.54
CA ILE A 127 4.05 -0.15 -4.59
C ILE A 127 4.52 -1.45 -5.22
N MET A 128 5.75 -1.45 -5.72
CA MET A 128 6.35 -2.53 -6.52
C MET A 128 7.57 -3.11 -5.78
N PRO A 129 7.36 -4.05 -4.83
CA PRO A 129 8.43 -4.57 -3.96
C PRO A 129 9.53 -5.33 -4.71
N TYR A 130 9.27 -5.79 -5.92
CA TYR A 130 10.24 -6.51 -6.76
C TYR A 130 11.05 -5.59 -7.69
N GLU A 131 10.80 -4.29 -7.67
CA GLU A 131 11.62 -3.32 -8.40
C GLU A 131 13.00 -3.19 -7.76
N LYS A 132 14.04 -3.08 -8.60
CA LYS A 132 15.45 -3.17 -8.21
C LYS A 132 15.86 -2.26 -7.04
N ASP A 133 15.32 -1.04 -6.98
CA ASP A 133 15.72 -0.03 -5.98
C ASP A 133 14.67 0.17 -4.87
N PHE A 134 13.67 -0.69 -4.80
CA PHE A 134 12.58 -0.57 -3.83
C PHE A 134 13.09 -0.59 -2.38
N CYS A 135 13.95 -1.55 -2.04
CA CYS A 135 14.49 -1.70 -0.69
C CYS A 135 15.44 -0.56 -0.31
N ALA A 136 16.22 -0.04 -1.26
CA ALA A 136 17.15 1.06 -1.02
C ALA A 136 16.46 2.37 -0.61
N SER A 137 15.19 2.53 -0.97
CA SER A 137 14.38 3.71 -0.65
C SER A 137 13.35 3.45 0.46
N CYS A 138 13.36 2.27 1.09
CA CYS A 138 12.40 1.92 2.13
C CYS A 138 12.80 2.57 3.47
N ASN A 139 11.88 3.33 4.04
CA ASN A 139 12.05 4.01 5.33
C ASN A 139 11.09 3.47 6.40
N ARG A 140 10.62 2.23 6.26
CA ARG A 140 9.61 1.66 7.15
C ARG A 140 10.21 0.77 8.21
N LEU A 141 9.97 1.14 9.45
CA LEU A 141 10.23 0.33 10.63
C LEU A 141 8.92 -0.26 11.17
N ARG A 142 8.99 -1.42 11.78
CA ARG A 142 7.85 -2.08 12.44
C ARG A 142 8.29 -2.60 13.79
N VAL A 143 7.44 -2.39 14.78
CA VAL A 143 7.61 -3.01 16.10
C VAL A 143 6.57 -4.12 16.23
N SER A 144 7.01 -5.32 16.54
CA SER A 144 6.12 -6.46 16.78
C SER A 144 5.46 -6.38 18.14
N SER A 145 4.41 -7.18 18.36
CA SER A 145 3.72 -7.30 19.66
C SER A 145 4.62 -7.83 20.78
N VAL A 146 5.77 -8.43 20.44
CA VAL A 146 6.76 -8.91 21.41
C VAL A 146 7.94 -7.95 21.59
N GLY A 147 7.84 -6.70 21.08
CA GLY A 147 8.85 -5.66 21.28
C GLY A 147 10.09 -5.81 20.40
N LYS A 148 10.01 -6.47 19.24
CA LYS A 148 11.09 -6.52 18.26
C LYS A 148 10.92 -5.47 17.18
N LEU A 149 12.00 -4.74 16.88
CA LEU A 149 12.09 -3.81 15.75
C LEU A 149 12.51 -4.55 14.49
N HIS A 150 11.68 -4.51 13.47
CA HIS A 150 11.93 -5.12 12.16
C HIS A 150 12.15 -4.03 11.11
N LEU A 151 13.20 -4.20 10.30
CA LEU A 151 13.50 -3.34 9.14
C LEU A 151 12.64 -3.70 7.93
N CYS A 152 12.23 -4.96 7.83
CA CYS A 152 11.46 -5.50 6.73
C CYS A 152 10.31 -6.36 7.22
N LEU A 153 9.18 -6.35 6.49
CA LEU A 153 8.04 -7.24 6.76
C LEU A 153 8.39 -8.72 6.51
N PHE A 154 9.30 -8.97 5.60
CA PHE A 154 9.68 -10.30 5.11
C PHE A 154 11.04 -10.77 5.65
N GLY A 155 11.68 -10.00 6.53
CA GLY A 155 12.94 -10.37 7.13
C GLY A 155 12.72 -11.14 8.43
N ASP A 156 13.41 -12.25 8.61
CA ASP A 156 13.37 -13.06 9.82
C ASP A 156 14.13 -12.42 11.00
N GLY A 157 14.92 -11.40 10.71
CA GLY A 157 15.71 -10.66 11.70
C GLY A 157 14.96 -9.50 12.34
N GLY A 158 15.13 -9.31 13.64
CA GLY A 158 14.64 -8.15 14.37
C GLY A 158 15.53 -7.83 15.56
N VAL A 159 15.63 -6.54 15.89
CA VAL A 159 16.35 -6.07 17.09
C VAL A 159 15.39 -6.13 18.26
N ASP A 160 15.73 -6.88 19.30
CA ASP A 160 14.92 -6.95 20.51
C ASP A 160 15.06 -5.64 21.30
N LEU A 161 13.91 -4.97 21.49
CA LEU A 161 13.82 -3.71 22.23
C LEU A 161 13.04 -3.86 23.55
N ARG A 162 12.48 -5.03 23.82
CA ARG A 162 11.54 -5.24 24.92
C ARG A 162 12.08 -4.77 26.27
N ASP A 163 13.32 -5.17 26.59
CA ASP A 163 13.96 -4.82 27.85
C ASP A 163 14.26 -3.32 27.99
N LEU A 164 14.18 -2.57 26.88
CA LEU A 164 14.41 -1.11 26.83
C LEU A 164 13.09 -0.31 26.79
N LEU A 165 11.94 -0.98 26.84
CA LEU A 165 10.60 -0.37 26.81
C LEU A 165 9.94 -0.36 28.19
N GLU A 166 10.63 -0.81 29.24
CA GLU A 166 10.06 -0.97 30.57
C GLU A 166 10.22 0.28 31.45
N ASP A 167 11.23 1.12 31.18
CA ASP A 167 11.55 2.30 31.99
C ASP A 167 11.99 3.49 31.12
N ASP A 168 11.43 4.66 31.35
CA ASP A 168 11.77 5.91 30.65
C ASP A 168 13.26 6.28 30.81
N ALA A 169 13.93 5.84 31.88
CA ALA A 169 15.38 6.03 32.06
C ALA A 169 16.22 5.30 31.00
N GLN A 170 15.64 4.37 30.24
CA GLN A 170 16.32 3.60 29.19
C GLN A 170 16.20 4.25 27.80
N GLN A 171 15.58 5.44 27.67
CA GLN A 171 15.34 6.11 26.40
C GLN A 171 16.61 6.26 25.56
N ASP A 172 17.72 6.70 26.15
CA ASP A 172 19.00 6.86 25.43
C ASP A 172 19.55 5.53 24.90
N ALA A 173 19.33 4.43 25.62
CA ALA A 173 19.75 3.11 25.18
C ALA A 173 18.84 2.59 24.06
N LEU A 174 17.54 2.87 24.13
CA LEU A 174 16.54 2.55 23.11
C LEU A 174 16.88 3.28 21.81
N ASP A 175 17.13 4.60 21.88
CA ASP A 175 17.45 5.41 20.71
C ASP A 175 18.71 4.91 20.01
N ARG A 176 19.78 4.60 20.76
CA ARG A 176 21.01 4.04 20.18
C ARG A 176 20.80 2.68 19.52
N LYS A 177 19.95 1.83 20.09
CA LYS A 177 19.70 0.48 19.56
C LYS A 177 18.74 0.48 18.38
N SER A 178 17.90 1.51 18.25
CA SER A 178 16.96 1.68 17.13
C SER A 178 17.55 2.39 15.91
N VAL A 179 18.76 2.93 16.00
CA VAL A 179 19.53 3.45 14.84
C VAL A 179 20.14 2.28 14.09
N VAL A 180 19.48 1.87 12.98
CA VAL A 180 19.88 0.72 12.16
C VAL A 180 20.13 1.17 10.72
#